data_8cda87969af8f3f710a4de1fc5c77218
#
_entry.id   8cda87969af8f3f710a4de1fc5c77218
#
_cell.length_a   1.000
_cell.length_b   1.000
_cell.length_c   1.000
_cell.angle_alpha   90.00
_cell.angle_beta   90.00
_cell.angle_gamma   90.00
#
_symmetry.space_group_name_H-M   'P 1'
#
loop_
_entity.id
_entity.type
_entity.pdbx_description
1 polymer ?
#
loop_
_entity_poly.entity_id
_entity_poly.type
_entity_poly.pdbx_seq_one_letter_code
_entity_poly.pdbx_strand_id
1 'polypeptide(L)'
;MYLSHTLSRFLGTRSIDYQTIEHRHTMTTNQTASSAHVPRNRLAKGVLFGDDQRYVLAIIPATGRVDIDALGELLGSKEVVLAGEDEIAMMFPDCELGAIPVVGAAYGVDMVVDASLLVQPEVYFESGDHEHLVHVSGPNFRKMMLGATKGLITN
;
A
#
# COMPACT_ATOMS: atom_id res chain seq x y z
N MET A 1 10.29 -16.32 -7.39
CA MET A 1 10.33 -14.85 -7.26
C MET A 1 9.12 -14.40 -6.50
N TYR A 2 9.32 -13.73 -5.40
CA TYR A 2 8.26 -13.47 -4.43
C TYR A 2 7.77 -12.04 -4.43
N LEU A 3 8.48 -11.15 -5.11
CA LEU A 3 8.12 -9.74 -5.23
C LEU A 3 7.88 -9.41 -6.70
N SER A 4 6.99 -8.45 -6.94
CA SER A 4 6.91 -7.86 -8.27
C SER A 4 8.26 -7.28 -8.63
N HIS A 5 8.59 -7.29 -9.91
CA HIS A 5 9.87 -6.78 -10.38
C HIS A 5 10.06 -5.30 -10.03
N THR A 6 9.01 -4.52 -10.20
CA THR A 6 9.03 -3.09 -9.89
C THR A 6 9.29 -2.84 -8.40
N LEU A 7 8.62 -3.60 -7.51
CA LEU A 7 8.83 -3.49 -6.08
C LEU A 7 10.26 -3.86 -5.69
N SER A 8 10.78 -4.96 -6.25
CA SER A 8 12.14 -5.41 -5.96
C SER A 8 13.17 -4.34 -6.32
N ARG A 9 13.02 -3.71 -7.48
CA ARG A 9 13.90 -2.62 -7.91
C ARG A 9 13.80 -1.41 -6.99
N PHE A 10 12.59 -1.04 -6.60
CA PHE A 10 12.37 0.10 -5.71
C PHE A 10 13.09 -0.08 -4.38
N LEU A 11 12.90 -1.25 -3.75
CA LEU A 11 13.53 -1.54 -2.46
C LEU A 11 15.06 -1.57 -2.58
N GLY A 12 15.56 -2.16 -3.65
CA GLY A 12 17.00 -2.22 -3.90
C GLY A 12 17.64 -0.85 -4.13
N THR A 13 17.03 -0.01 -4.97
CA THR A 13 17.59 1.32 -5.28
C THR A 13 17.52 2.27 -4.09
N ARG A 14 16.60 2.05 -3.16
CA ARG A 14 16.43 2.86 -1.96
C ARG A 14 17.19 2.30 -0.76
N SER A 15 17.89 1.19 -0.93
CA SER A 15 18.64 0.51 0.14
C SER A 15 17.76 0.22 1.36
N ILE A 16 16.58 -0.33 1.09
CA ILE A 16 15.63 -0.69 2.14
C ILE A 16 15.81 -2.16 2.49
N ASP A 17 16.16 -2.44 3.73
CA ASP A 17 16.22 -3.81 4.24
C ASP A 17 14.80 -4.33 4.46
N TYR A 18 14.54 -5.55 4.01
CA TYR A 18 13.23 -6.17 4.14
C TYR A 18 13.37 -7.68 4.27
N GLN A 19 12.30 -8.30 4.75
CA GLN A 19 12.13 -9.76 4.78
C GLN A 19 10.85 -10.10 4.04
N THR A 20 10.75 -11.33 3.54
CA THR A 20 9.51 -11.82 2.93
C THR A 20 8.92 -12.91 3.82
N ILE A 21 7.59 -12.95 3.89
CA ILE A 21 6.85 -13.94 4.65
C ILE A 21 5.90 -14.62 3.69
N GLU A 22 6.03 -15.95 3.59
CA GLU A 22 5.11 -16.75 2.80
C GLU A 22 3.84 -17.03 3.60
N HIS A 23 2.70 -16.98 2.96
CA HIS A 23 1.43 -17.37 3.54
C HIS A 23 0.60 -18.08 2.47
N ARG A 24 -0.47 -18.77 2.91
CA ARG A 24 -1.39 -19.41 1.99
C ARG A 24 -2.05 -18.35 1.09
N HIS A 25 -2.29 -18.70 -0.17
CA HIS A 25 -2.97 -17.78 -1.11
C HIS A 25 -4.30 -17.30 -0.54
N THR A 26 -4.50 -15.99 -0.53
CA THR A 26 -5.67 -15.34 0.04
C THR A 26 -6.19 -14.27 -0.91
N MET A 27 -7.49 -13.96 -0.80
CA MET A 27 -8.13 -13.00 -1.68
C MET A 27 -8.43 -11.66 -1.02
N THR A 28 -8.40 -11.59 0.32
CA THR A 28 -8.68 -10.35 1.05
C THR A 28 -7.56 -10.03 2.02
N THR A 29 -7.42 -8.75 2.36
CA THR A 29 -6.42 -8.28 3.33
C THR A 29 -6.62 -8.92 4.71
N ASN A 30 -7.87 -9.09 5.13
CA ASN A 30 -8.15 -9.74 6.41
C ASN A 30 -7.74 -11.21 6.42
N GLN A 31 -7.98 -11.93 5.32
CA GLN A 31 -7.53 -13.31 5.18
C GLN A 31 -6.00 -13.38 5.18
N THR A 32 -5.34 -12.44 4.53
CA THR A 32 -3.87 -12.35 4.51
C THR A 32 -3.32 -12.17 5.92
N ALA A 33 -3.85 -11.22 6.68
CA ALA A 33 -3.41 -10.98 8.06
C ALA A 33 -3.58 -12.23 8.92
N SER A 34 -4.71 -12.90 8.82
CA SER A 34 -5.00 -14.12 9.57
C SER A 34 -4.07 -15.27 9.17
N SER A 35 -3.89 -15.50 7.88
CA SER A 35 -3.04 -16.56 7.34
C SER A 35 -1.57 -16.37 7.69
N ALA A 36 -1.08 -15.15 7.66
CA ALA A 36 0.31 -14.82 7.96
C ALA A 36 0.57 -14.58 9.44
N HIS A 37 -0.46 -14.60 10.29
CA HIS A 37 -0.37 -14.30 11.73
C HIS A 37 0.22 -12.90 12.00
N VAL A 38 -0.22 -11.91 11.22
CA VAL A 38 0.27 -10.53 11.29
C VAL A 38 -0.81 -9.65 11.92
N PRO A 39 -0.47 -8.75 12.86
CA PRO A 39 -1.42 -7.79 13.39
C PRO A 39 -2.00 -6.90 12.29
N ARG A 40 -3.31 -6.79 12.23
CA ARG A 40 -3.99 -6.05 11.16
C ARG A 40 -3.65 -4.56 11.16
N ASN A 41 -3.35 -3.99 12.32
CA ASN A 41 -2.96 -2.57 12.41
C ASN A 41 -1.54 -2.30 11.89
N ARG A 42 -0.76 -3.34 11.62
CA ARG A 42 0.58 -3.26 11.06
C ARG A 42 0.66 -3.75 9.63
N LEU A 43 -0.43 -4.27 9.10
CA LEU A 43 -0.53 -4.65 7.70
C LEU A 43 -1.08 -3.46 6.92
N ALA A 44 -0.24 -2.88 6.08
CA ALA A 44 -0.61 -1.75 5.24
C ALA A 44 -1.22 -2.28 3.94
N LYS A 45 -2.31 -1.67 3.51
CA LYS A 45 -2.90 -1.94 2.21
C LYS A 45 -3.00 -0.66 1.39
N GLY A 46 -2.88 -0.79 0.08
CA GLY A 46 -3.04 0.31 -0.85
C GLY A 46 -4.39 0.27 -1.53
N VAL A 47 -5.05 1.41 -1.59
CA VAL A 47 -6.32 1.55 -2.29
C VAL A 47 -6.15 2.67 -3.32
N LEU A 48 -6.37 2.35 -4.60
CA LEU A 48 -6.16 3.30 -5.67
C LEU A 48 -7.41 4.14 -5.90
N PHE A 49 -7.21 5.45 -5.89
CA PHE A 49 -8.25 6.43 -6.22
C PHE A 49 -7.79 7.26 -7.41
N GLY A 50 -8.75 7.86 -8.10
CA GLY A 50 -8.47 8.83 -9.14
C GLY A 50 -9.33 10.06 -8.96
N ASP A 51 -8.84 11.18 -9.46
CA ASP A 51 -9.65 12.37 -9.70
C ASP A 51 -9.55 12.70 -11.19
N ASP A 52 -9.97 13.90 -11.58
CA ASP A 52 -9.94 14.31 -12.99
C ASP A 52 -8.52 14.58 -13.52
N GLN A 53 -7.50 14.53 -12.67
CA GLN A 53 -6.12 14.90 -13.05
C GLN A 53 -5.09 13.81 -12.81
N ARG A 54 -5.29 12.91 -11.84
CA ARG A 54 -4.24 11.97 -11.44
C ARG A 54 -4.80 10.76 -10.68
N TYR A 55 -3.97 9.75 -10.55
CA TYR A 55 -4.21 8.64 -9.63
C TYR A 55 -3.45 8.86 -8.32
N VAL A 56 -4.02 8.38 -7.24
CA VAL A 56 -3.44 8.47 -5.89
C VAL A 56 -3.62 7.14 -5.19
N LEU A 57 -2.57 6.63 -4.59
CA LEU A 57 -2.61 5.44 -3.76
C LEU A 57 -2.77 5.85 -2.30
N ALA A 58 -3.91 5.52 -1.72
CA ALA A 58 -4.15 5.70 -0.29
C ALA A 58 -3.64 4.48 0.45
N ILE A 59 -2.73 4.70 1.41
CA ILE A 59 -2.06 3.63 2.17
C ILE A 59 -2.59 3.67 3.59
N ILE A 60 -3.30 2.62 3.98
CA ILE A 60 -4.00 2.56 5.26
C ILE A 60 -3.75 1.21 5.96
N PRO A 61 -3.93 1.14 7.28
CA PRO A 61 -3.88 -0.16 7.95
C PRO A 61 -5.09 -1.03 7.60
N ALA A 62 -4.89 -2.34 7.64
CA ALA A 62 -5.93 -3.30 7.31
C ALA A 62 -7.15 -3.24 8.24
N THR A 63 -7.00 -2.59 9.40
CA THR A 63 -8.09 -2.38 10.37
C THR A 63 -9.08 -1.32 9.95
N GLY A 64 -8.75 -0.49 8.97
CA GLY A 64 -9.55 0.68 8.60
C GLY A 64 -10.04 0.67 7.17
N ARG A 65 -10.88 1.66 6.88
CA ARG A 65 -11.32 1.98 5.53
C ARG A 65 -10.95 3.42 5.22
N VAL A 66 -10.76 3.71 3.94
CA VAL A 66 -10.44 5.08 3.53
C VAL A 66 -11.66 5.97 3.78
N ASP A 67 -11.41 7.07 4.48
CA ASP A 67 -12.37 8.18 4.60
C ASP A 67 -12.18 9.04 3.35
N ILE A 68 -13.09 8.90 2.40
CA ILE A 68 -12.99 9.57 1.10
C ILE A 68 -13.02 11.09 1.24
N ASP A 69 -13.83 11.59 2.16
CA ASP A 69 -13.91 13.04 2.39
C ASP A 69 -12.60 13.59 2.95
N ALA A 70 -12.01 12.90 3.92
CA ALA A 70 -10.72 13.30 4.48
C ALA A 70 -9.62 13.22 3.41
N LEU A 71 -9.63 12.19 2.59
CA LEU A 71 -8.67 12.07 1.48
C LEU A 71 -8.83 13.23 0.50
N GLY A 72 -10.05 13.54 0.12
CA GLY A 72 -10.34 14.66 -0.79
C GLY A 72 -9.86 15.99 -0.22
N GLU A 73 -10.06 16.24 1.06
CA GLU A 73 -9.57 17.45 1.70
C GLU A 73 -8.05 17.56 1.64
N LEU A 74 -7.34 16.49 1.93
CA LEU A 74 -5.88 16.46 1.84
C LEU A 74 -5.37 16.72 0.42
N LEU A 75 -6.09 16.21 -0.57
CA LEU A 75 -5.71 16.36 -1.97
C LEU A 75 -6.19 17.68 -2.59
N GLY A 76 -7.06 18.40 -1.91
CA GLY A 76 -7.72 19.58 -2.48
C GLY A 76 -8.63 19.23 -3.65
N SER A 77 -9.22 18.04 -3.63
CA SER A 77 -10.09 17.53 -4.70
C SER A 77 -11.47 17.16 -4.16
N LYS A 78 -12.52 17.51 -4.91
CA LYS A 78 -13.90 17.18 -4.56
C LYS A 78 -14.40 15.92 -5.28
N GLU A 79 -13.66 15.42 -6.25
CA GLU A 79 -14.10 14.35 -7.13
C GLU A 79 -13.16 13.13 -7.06
N VAL A 80 -12.87 12.70 -5.85
CA VAL A 80 -12.05 11.51 -5.62
C VAL A 80 -12.95 10.27 -5.74
N VAL A 81 -12.60 9.36 -6.63
CA VAL A 81 -13.38 8.18 -6.95
C VAL A 81 -12.48 6.94 -6.88
N LEU A 82 -13.01 5.86 -6.32
CA LEU A 82 -12.30 4.58 -6.29
C LEU A 82 -12.00 4.11 -7.71
N ALA A 83 -10.76 3.75 -7.98
CA ALA A 83 -10.35 3.24 -9.29
C ALA A 83 -10.94 1.84 -9.53
N GLY A 84 -11.28 1.57 -10.78
CA GLY A 84 -11.75 0.26 -11.18
C GLY A 84 -10.61 -0.74 -11.34
N GLU A 85 -10.97 -2.03 -11.44
CA GLU A 85 -9.99 -3.10 -11.59
C GLU A 85 -9.11 -2.94 -12.84
N ASP A 86 -9.68 -2.47 -13.94
CA ASP A 86 -8.93 -2.23 -15.18
C ASP A 86 -7.88 -1.14 -14.99
N GLU A 87 -8.20 -0.11 -14.24
CA GLU A 87 -7.28 0.97 -13.93
C GLU A 87 -6.15 0.49 -13.04
N ILE A 88 -6.48 -0.32 -12.03
CA ILE A 88 -5.48 -0.91 -11.13
C ILE A 88 -4.53 -1.80 -11.93
N ALA A 89 -5.05 -2.66 -12.80
CA ALA A 89 -4.23 -3.54 -13.62
C ALA A 89 -3.30 -2.76 -14.55
N MET A 90 -3.76 -1.65 -15.07
CA MET A 90 -2.95 -0.78 -15.92
C MET A 90 -1.83 -0.08 -15.15
N MET A 91 -2.10 0.37 -13.93
CA MET A 91 -1.14 1.11 -13.10
C MET A 91 -0.15 0.18 -12.39
N PHE A 92 -0.53 -1.06 -12.11
CA PHE A 92 0.28 -2.05 -11.40
C PHE A 92 0.37 -3.34 -12.24
N PRO A 93 1.02 -3.29 -13.41
CA PRO A 93 0.92 -4.39 -14.39
C PRO A 93 1.61 -5.68 -13.97
N ASP A 94 2.53 -5.64 -13.02
CA ASP A 94 3.25 -6.81 -12.54
C ASP A 94 2.73 -7.32 -11.19
N CYS A 95 1.48 -6.96 -10.85
CA CYS A 95 0.86 -7.35 -9.59
C CYS A 95 -0.50 -7.99 -9.84
N GLU A 96 -0.90 -8.91 -8.96
CA GLU A 96 -2.25 -9.44 -8.94
C GLU A 96 -3.20 -8.43 -8.28
N LEU A 97 -4.44 -8.40 -8.74
CA LEU A 97 -5.46 -7.52 -8.14
C LEU A 97 -5.65 -7.87 -6.67
N GLY A 98 -5.72 -6.84 -5.83
CA GLY A 98 -5.85 -7.00 -4.39
C GLY A 98 -4.54 -7.27 -3.65
N ALA A 99 -3.42 -7.42 -4.36
CA ALA A 99 -2.10 -7.66 -3.77
C ALA A 99 -1.09 -6.58 -4.14
N ILE A 100 -1.54 -5.38 -4.48
CA ILE A 100 -0.64 -4.31 -4.89
C ILE A 100 0.19 -3.83 -3.71
N PRO A 101 1.50 -3.63 -3.90
CA PRO A 101 2.36 -3.12 -2.83
C PRO A 101 2.13 -1.62 -2.60
N VAL A 102 2.50 -1.15 -1.41
CA VAL A 102 2.25 0.22 -0.97
C VAL A 102 3.34 1.20 -1.43
N VAL A 103 3.84 1.02 -2.63
CA VAL A 103 4.92 1.83 -3.18
C VAL A 103 4.49 2.52 -4.48
N GLY A 104 3.48 3.37 -4.37
CA GLY A 104 2.97 4.11 -5.53
C GLY A 104 4.06 4.82 -6.31
N ALA A 105 5.06 5.37 -5.63
CA ALA A 105 6.18 6.06 -6.26
C ALA A 105 6.93 5.18 -7.28
N ALA A 106 7.02 3.87 -7.03
CA ALA A 106 7.67 2.94 -7.94
C ALA A 106 6.89 2.77 -9.25
N TYR A 107 5.60 3.07 -9.22
CA TYR A 107 4.69 2.94 -10.36
C TYR A 107 4.25 4.30 -10.92
N GLY A 108 4.88 5.37 -10.47
CA GLY A 108 4.52 6.71 -10.93
C GLY A 108 3.19 7.24 -10.39
N VAL A 109 2.77 6.74 -9.23
CA VAL A 109 1.50 7.09 -8.59
C VAL A 109 1.78 7.86 -7.30
N ASP A 110 1.09 8.98 -7.11
CA ASP A 110 1.20 9.76 -5.88
C ASP A 110 0.64 8.96 -4.70
N MET A 111 1.19 9.21 -3.51
CA MET A 111 0.81 8.47 -2.30
C MET A 111 0.28 9.40 -1.22
N VAL A 112 -0.74 8.92 -0.50
CA VAL A 112 -1.19 9.48 0.77
C VAL A 112 -1.16 8.37 1.80
N VAL A 113 -0.42 8.56 2.89
CA VAL A 113 -0.27 7.54 3.91
C VAL A 113 -1.00 7.95 5.19
N ASP A 114 -1.75 7.01 5.77
CA ASP A 114 -2.40 7.25 7.04
C ASP A 114 -1.37 7.36 8.16
N ALA A 115 -1.48 8.39 8.97
CA ALA A 115 -0.50 8.69 10.02
C ALA A 115 -0.31 7.55 11.02
N SER A 116 -1.33 6.72 11.23
CA SER A 116 -1.25 5.59 12.16
C SER A 116 -0.20 4.55 11.77
N LEU A 117 0.11 4.42 10.49
CA LEU A 117 1.15 3.50 10.03
C LEU A 117 2.55 4.03 10.30
N LEU A 118 2.71 5.34 10.33
CA LEU A 118 4.03 5.97 10.49
C LEU A 118 4.61 5.83 11.90
N VAL A 119 3.80 5.46 12.88
CA VAL A 119 4.22 5.27 14.26
C VAL A 119 4.40 3.80 14.64
N GLN A 120 4.17 2.89 13.71
CA GLN A 120 4.33 1.47 13.99
C GLN A 120 5.81 1.08 14.02
N PRO A 121 6.22 0.15 14.90
CA PRO A 121 7.61 -0.31 14.95
C PRO A 121 7.98 -1.18 13.75
N GLU A 122 7.01 -1.73 13.07
CA GLU A 122 7.19 -2.56 11.87
C GLU A 122 5.92 -2.51 11.04
N VAL A 123 6.06 -2.73 9.75
CA VAL A 123 4.94 -2.70 8.80
C VAL A 123 5.08 -3.85 7.81
N TYR A 124 3.96 -4.48 7.49
CA TYR A 124 3.86 -5.53 6.49
C TYR A 124 3.02 -5.04 5.33
N PHE A 125 3.29 -5.50 4.13
CA PHE A 125 2.46 -5.18 2.96
C PHE A 125 2.60 -6.24 1.88
N GLU A 126 1.65 -6.25 0.95
CA GLU A 126 1.61 -7.23 -0.14
C GLU A 126 2.79 -7.08 -1.09
N SER A 127 3.29 -8.21 -1.59
CA SER A 127 4.42 -8.26 -2.51
C SER A 127 4.01 -8.19 -3.98
N GLY A 128 2.74 -8.40 -4.28
CA GLY A 128 2.20 -8.46 -5.63
C GLY A 128 1.53 -9.77 -6.01
N ASP A 129 1.53 -10.80 -5.15
CA ASP A 129 1.10 -12.15 -5.54
C ASP A 129 0.09 -12.86 -4.64
N HIS A 130 -0.42 -12.25 -3.59
CA HIS A 130 -1.34 -12.87 -2.61
C HIS A 130 -0.74 -14.02 -1.79
N GLU A 131 0.53 -14.32 -1.92
CA GLU A 131 1.17 -15.44 -1.22
C GLU A 131 2.36 -15.00 -0.37
N HIS A 132 2.83 -13.78 -0.56
CA HIS A 132 3.99 -13.26 0.16
C HIS A 132 3.72 -11.85 0.66
N LEU A 133 4.16 -11.59 1.88
CA LEU A 133 4.19 -10.25 2.45
C LEU A 133 5.64 -9.78 2.53
N VAL A 134 5.82 -8.49 2.39
CA VAL A 134 7.08 -7.82 2.69
C VAL A 134 6.99 -7.27 4.10
N HIS A 135 8.05 -7.47 4.88
CA HIS A 135 8.18 -6.99 6.25
C HIS A 135 9.32 -5.99 6.32
N VAL A 136 9.05 -4.81 6.79
CA VAL A 136 10.05 -3.76 6.97
C VAL A 136 9.95 -3.18 8.38
N SER A 137 11.07 -2.62 8.87
CA SER A 137 11.06 -1.89 10.12
C SER A 137 10.29 -0.58 9.99
N GLY A 138 9.83 -0.01 11.11
CA GLY A 138 9.20 1.29 11.11
C GLY A 138 10.04 2.37 10.44
N PRO A 139 11.34 2.51 10.79
CA PRO A 139 12.22 3.47 10.10
C PRO A 139 12.30 3.27 8.59
N ASN A 140 12.38 2.02 8.12
CA ASN A 140 12.40 1.74 6.69
C ASN A 140 11.05 2.04 6.02
N PHE A 141 9.95 1.77 6.69
CA PHE A 141 8.64 2.16 6.17
C PHE A 141 8.54 3.68 6.00
N ARG A 142 8.98 4.43 7.00
CA ARG A 142 9.01 5.90 6.90
C ARG A 142 9.90 6.37 5.76
N LYS A 143 11.01 5.70 5.52
CA LYS A 143 11.88 5.98 4.38
C LYS A 143 11.17 5.73 3.05
N MET A 144 10.41 4.65 2.95
CA MET A 144 9.59 4.36 1.76
C MET A 144 8.53 5.43 1.51
N MET A 145 8.03 6.05 2.58
CA MET A 145 6.96 7.04 2.51
C MET A 145 7.44 8.47 2.34
N LEU A 146 8.75 8.69 2.14
CA LEU A 146 9.26 10.02 1.84
C LEU A 146 8.63 10.49 0.53
N GLY A 147 8.07 11.69 0.54
CA GLY A 147 7.35 12.24 -0.60
C GLY A 147 5.84 11.96 -0.57
N ALA A 148 5.37 11.06 0.27
CA ALA A 148 3.94 10.85 0.45
C ALA A 148 3.31 11.98 1.27
N THR A 149 2.08 12.34 0.95
CA THR A 149 1.28 13.20 1.81
C THR A 149 0.82 12.41 3.02
N LYS A 150 0.88 13.00 4.20
CA LYS A 150 0.57 12.32 5.48
C LYS A 150 -0.69 12.94 6.08
N GLY A 151 -1.55 12.10 6.63
CA GLY A 151 -2.75 12.60 7.29
C GLY A 151 -3.58 11.48 7.90
N LEU A 152 -4.71 11.85 8.48
CA LEU A 152 -5.67 10.90 9.04
C LEU A 152 -6.75 10.66 7.98
N ILE A 153 -6.66 9.54 7.29
CA ILE A 153 -7.53 9.21 6.16
C ILE A 153 -8.33 7.92 6.36
N THR A 154 -8.38 7.41 7.59
CA THR A 154 -9.21 6.24 7.92
C THR A 154 -10.33 6.64 8.87
N ASN A 155 -11.45 5.92 8.75
CA ASN A 155 -12.59 6.01 9.67
C ASN A 155 -12.90 4.67 10.31
#